data_045622cacea493462c64b4cf84a275f2
#
_entry.id   045622cacea493462c64b4cf84a275f2
#
_cell.length_a   1.000
_cell.length_b   1.000
_cell.length_c   1.000
_cell.angle_alpha   90.00
_cell.angle_beta   90.00
_cell.angle_gamma   90.00
#
_symmetry.space_group_name_H-M   'P 1'
#
loop_
_entity.id
_entity.type
_entity.pdbx_description
1 polymer ?
#
loop_
_entity_poly.entity_id
_entity_poly.type
_entity_poly.pdbx_seq_one_letter_code
_entity_poly.pdbx_strand_id
1 'polypeptide(L)'
;MPWASEPAGQPTGQPAVTLDDIAEWFTRRVGRELGPSPWHEVTPEAVRGFADATHDWQAIHLDAERAASGPYGVPVAHGFYTLGLIPYLTSTLFDPSWIDVALNYRLDRVRFLTAVPVGSRVRALARVRGVRVRPRGYLEVVLAVSLMVEGAEQPACTLDHTRLYTMRPDASRPVDGPVPRVMYPPERPAPAPAPAPAPADSLTP
;
A
#
# COMPACT_ATOMS: atom_id res chain seq x y z
N MET A 1 -20.05 3.05 -51.53
CA MET A 1 -20.56 2.26 -50.42
C MET A 1 -19.86 2.76 -49.15
N PRO A 2 -20.51 3.58 -48.29
CA PRO A 2 -19.95 3.94 -47.01
C PRO A 2 -20.46 2.94 -45.96
N TRP A 3 -19.56 2.31 -45.26
CA TRP A 3 -19.81 1.59 -44.06
C TRP A 3 -19.47 2.54 -42.87
N ALA A 4 -20.48 3.09 -42.29
CA ALA A 4 -20.40 3.74 -41.00
C ALA A 4 -20.79 2.71 -39.95
N SER A 5 -19.82 2.20 -39.18
CA SER A 5 -20.08 1.47 -37.96
C SER A 5 -20.57 2.48 -36.91
N GLU A 6 -21.82 2.35 -36.50
CA GLU A 6 -22.33 3.04 -35.32
C GLU A 6 -21.52 2.59 -34.11
N PRO A 7 -21.12 3.52 -33.20
CA PRO A 7 -20.54 3.13 -31.94
C PRO A 7 -21.62 2.39 -31.14
N ALA A 8 -21.28 1.18 -30.68
CA ALA A 8 -22.12 0.39 -29.79
C ALA A 8 -22.57 1.26 -28.59
N GLY A 9 -23.87 1.49 -28.51
CA GLY A 9 -24.49 2.27 -27.47
C GLY A 9 -24.15 1.69 -26.10
N GLN A 10 -23.67 2.53 -25.20
CA GLN A 10 -23.55 2.20 -23.78
C GLN A 10 -24.94 1.83 -23.25
N PRO A 11 -25.07 0.82 -22.38
CA PRO A 11 -26.34 0.46 -21.78
C PRO A 11 -26.85 1.65 -20.94
N THR A 12 -27.91 2.26 -21.41
CA THR A 12 -28.63 3.33 -20.73
C THR A 12 -29.34 2.79 -19.49
N GLY A 13 -28.98 3.26 -18.27
CA GLY A 13 -29.91 3.12 -17.18
C GLY A 13 -29.42 2.97 -15.75
N GLN A 14 -28.11 2.82 -15.48
CA GLN A 14 -27.67 2.91 -14.09
C GLN A 14 -27.13 4.31 -13.80
N PRO A 15 -27.58 4.96 -12.68
CA PRO A 15 -27.01 6.24 -12.29
C PRO A 15 -25.51 6.11 -12.05
N ALA A 16 -24.75 7.12 -12.47
CA ALA A 16 -23.31 7.17 -12.23
C ALA A 16 -23.02 7.05 -10.73
N VAL A 17 -22.02 6.26 -10.37
CA VAL A 17 -21.59 6.10 -8.98
C VAL A 17 -21.05 7.42 -8.47
N THR A 18 -21.44 7.80 -7.27
CA THR A 18 -20.99 9.03 -6.60
C THR A 18 -19.99 8.72 -5.48
N LEU A 19 -19.26 9.74 -5.04
CA LEU A 19 -18.35 9.60 -3.90
C LEU A 19 -19.12 9.24 -2.60
N ASP A 20 -20.37 9.68 -2.48
CA ASP A 20 -21.23 9.34 -1.34
C ASP A 20 -21.63 7.85 -1.36
N ASP A 21 -21.85 7.26 -2.53
CA ASP A 21 -22.08 5.82 -2.67
C ASP A 21 -20.87 5.00 -2.19
N ILE A 22 -19.67 5.45 -2.51
CA ILE A 22 -18.43 4.82 -2.04
C ILE A 22 -18.29 5.01 -0.53
N ALA A 23 -18.54 6.22 -0.02
CA ALA A 23 -18.51 6.51 1.41
C ALA A 23 -19.50 5.62 2.18
N GLU A 24 -20.70 5.43 1.65
CA GLU A 24 -21.71 4.54 2.24
C GLU A 24 -21.23 3.08 2.26
N TRP A 25 -20.57 2.62 1.19
CA TRP A 25 -20.01 1.27 1.14
C TRP A 25 -19.00 1.03 2.28
N PHE A 26 -18.08 1.97 2.55
CA PHE A 26 -17.16 1.90 3.68
C PHE A 26 -17.87 2.08 5.03
N THR A 27 -18.85 2.99 5.12
CA THR A 27 -19.59 3.27 6.37
C THR A 27 -20.30 2.03 6.87
N ARG A 28 -20.91 1.25 6.00
CA ARG A 28 -21.55 -0.03 6.35
C ARG A 28 -20.57 -1.08 6.88
N ARG A 29 -19.27 -0.86 6.70
CA ARG A 29 -18.17 -1.73 7.13
C ARG A 29 -17.41 -1.21 8.34
N VAL A 30 -17.82 -0.09 8.91
CA VAL A 30 -17.22 0.40 10.16
C VAL A 30 -17.32 -0.68 11.25
N GLY A 31 -16.19 -0.97 11.89
CA GLY A 31 -16.05 -2.04 12.88
C GLY A 31 -15.85 -3.44 12.30
N ARG A 32 -16.04 -3.64 10.98
CA ARG A 32 -15.79 -4.94 10.33
C ARG A 32 -14.34 -5.08 9.93
N GLU A 33 -13.86 -6.32 9.96
CA GLU A 33 -12.55 -6.68 9.45
C GLU A 33 -12.56 -6.80 7.93
N LEU A 34 -11.51 -6.27 7.32
CA LEU A 34 -11.18 -6.44 5.91
C LEU A 34 -9.92 -7.28 5.82
N GLY A 35 -9.92 -8.24 4.94
CA GLY A 35 -8.77 -9.09 4.72
C GLY A 35 -8.91 -10.49 5.29
N PRO A 36 -7.80 -11.23 5.41
CA PRO A 36 -6.40 -10.77 5.30
C PRO A 36 -5.96 -10.46 3.88
N SER A 37 -4.89 -9.64 3.76
CA SER A 37 -4.17 -9.50 2.50
C SER A 37 -3.46 -10.79 2.13
N PRO A 38 -3.06 -10.99 0.86
CA PRO A 38 -2.09 -12.03 0.52
C PRO A 38 -0.80 -11.89 1.35
N TRP A 39 -0.10 -13.00 1.52
CA TRP A 39 1.21 -13.01 2.14
C TRP A 39 2.24 -12.32 1.23
N HIS A 40 3.10 -11.52 1.83
CA HIS A 40 4.23 -10.85 1.19
C HIS A 40 5.53 -11.30 1.85
N GLU A 41 6.50 -11.71 1.05
CA GLU A 41 7.80 -12.14 1.55
C GLU A 41 8.73 -10.94 1.82
N VAL A 42 9.37 -10.95 2.96
CA VAL A 42 10.36 -9.94 3.39
C VAL A 42 11.75 -10.43 3.00
N THR A 43 12.14 -10.19 1.75
CA THR A 43 13.40 -10.73 1.22
C THR A 43 14.62 -9.94 1.68
N PRO A 44 15.83 -10.58 1.74
CA PRO A 44 17.08 -9.88 2.04
C PRO A 44 17.36 -8.73 1.08
N GLU A 45 17.05 -8.90 -0.20
CA GLU A 45 17.25 -7.89 -1.25
C GLU A 45 16.37 -6.66 -1.01
N ALA A 46 15.11 -6.87 -0.62
CA ALA A 46 14.19 -5.78 -0.32
C ALA A 46 14.63 -4.99 0.92
N VAL A 47 15.10 -5.70 1.97
CA VAL A 47 15.63 -5.06 3.19
C VAL A 47 16.89 -4.27 2.88
N ARG A 48 17.82 -4.81 2.07
CA ARG A 48 19.02 -4.09 1.61
C ARG A 48 18.66 -2.87 0.78
N GLY A 49 17.71 -3.00 -0.18
CA GLY A 49 17.26 -1.88 -0.99
C GLY A 49 16.63 -0.76 -0.15
N PHE A 50 15.93 -1.11 0.92
CA PHE A 50 15.41 -0.13 1.87
C PHE A 50 16.53 0.56 2.65
N ALA A 51 17.52 -0.21 3.15
CA ALA A 51 18.69 0.33 3.84
C ALA A 51 19.44 1.33 2.96
N ASP A 52 19.64 1.01 1.69
CA ASP A 52 20.34 1.86 0.72
C ASP A 52 19.53 3.15 0.46
N ALA A 53 18.21 3.05 0.34
CA ALA A 53 17.35 4.20 0.08
C ALA A 53 17.21 5.15 1.29
N THR A 54 17.36 4.63 2.51
CA THR A 54 17.15 5.40 3.75
C THR A 54 18.45 5.69 4.49
N HIS A 55 19.58 5.13 4.03
CA HIS A 55 20.89 5.21 4.69
C HIS A 55 20.91 4.59 6.11
N ASP A 56 20.04 3.61 6.36
CA ASP A 56 20.01 2.86 7.62
C ASP A 56 20.63 1.48 7.44
N TRP A 57 21.97 1.43 7.51
CA TRP A 57 22.76 0.20 7.34
C TRP A 57 23.13 -0.48 8.66
N GLN A 58 22.26 -0.43 9.67
CA GLN A 58 22.53 -1.10 10.92
C GLN A 58 22.73 -2.60 10.72
N ALA A 59 23.72 -3.16 11.42
CA ALA A 59 24.08 -4.56 11.29
C ALA A 59 22.95 -5.54 11.61
N ILE A 60 22.02 -5.18 12.50
CA ILE A 60 20.86 -6.01 12.85
C ILE A 60 19.95 -6.30 11.64
N HIS A 61 20.05 -5.53 10.55
CA HIS A 61 19.25 -5.70 9.34
C HIS A 61 20.01 -6.45 8.24
N LEU A 62 21.34 -6.28 8.16
CA LEU A 62 22.12 -6.62 6.97
C LEU A 62 23.21 -7.65 7.20
N ASP A 63 23.63 -7.87 8.45
CA ASP A 63 24.78 -8.71 8.80
C ASP A 63 24.29 -9.91 9.63
N ALA A 64 24.19 -11.06 8.98
CA ALA A 64 23.66 -12.28 9.61
C ALA A 64 24.52 -12.77 10.77
N GLU A 65 25.87 -12.61 10.68
CA GLU A 65 26.81 -13.07 11.71
C GLU A 65 26.68 -12.22 12.97
N ARG A 66 26.64 -10.90 12.82
CA ARG A 66 26.41 -9.98 13.93
C ARG A 66 25.02 -10.07 14.50
N ALA A 67 23.98 -10.25 13.65
CA ALA A 67 22.61 -10.41 14.09
C ALA A 67 22.41 -11.69 14.92
N ALA A 68 23.14 -12.78 14.59
CA ALA A 68 23.07 -14.04 15.36
C ALA A 68 23.51 -13.85 16.83
N SER A 69 24.40 -12.90 17.12
CA SER A 69 24.83 -12.55 18.48
C SER A 69 23.98 -11.43 19.08
N GLY A 70 23.01 -10.91 18.34
CA GLY A 70 22.16 -9.80 18.74
C GLY A 70 20.89 -10.26 19.47
N PRO A 71 20.03 -9.30 19.86
CA PRO A 71 18.82 -9.57 20.66
C PRO A 71 17.77 -10.41 19.95
N TYR A 72 17.82 -10.51 18.62
CA TYR A 72 16.83 -11.24 17.81
C TYR A 72 17.35 -12.59 17.30
N GLY A 73 18.67 -12.86 17.36
CA GLY A 73 19.29 -14.10 16.89
C GLY A 73 19.33 -14.29 15.37
N VAL A 74 18.68 -13.42 14.62
CA VAL A 74 18.58 -13.42 13.14
C VAL A 74 18.48 -11.98 12.64
N PRO A 75 18.81 -11.71 11.36
CA PRO A 75 18.54 -10.41 10.76
C PRO A 75 17.05 -10.09 10.76
N VAL A 76 16.71 -8.85 11.06
CA VAL A 76 15.32 -8.37 11.10
C VAL A 76 15.11 -7.20 10.15
N ALA A 77 13.92 -7.08 9.59
CA ALA A 77 13.57 -5.95 8.74
C ALA A 77 13.48 -4.65 9.55
N HIS A 78 13.77 -3.53 8.90
CA HIS A 78 13.53 -2.21 9.47
C HIS A 78 12.03 -2.04 9.81
N GLY A 79 11.72 -1.46 10.96
CA GLY A 79 10.34 -1.14 11.29
C GLY A 79 9.68 -0.25 10.23
N PHE A 80 10.41 0.74 9.73
CA PHE A 80 9.92 1.63 8.68
C PHE A 80 9.75 0.95 7.31
N TYR A 81 10.53 -0.09 7.00
CA TYR A 81 10.27 -0.93 5.82
C TYR A 81 8.90 -1.62 5.95
N THR A 82 8.64 -2.26 7.08
CA THR A 82 7.36 -2.94 7.32
C THR A 82 6.19 -1.96 7.33
N LEU A 83 6.38 -0.76 7.89
CA LEU A 83 5.39 0.32 7.84
C LEU A 83 5.14 0.77 6.39
N GLY A 84 6.18 0.87 5.58
CA GLY A 84 6.10 1.22 4.16
C GLY A 84 5.33 0.20 3.30
N LEU A 85 5.23 -1.06 3.73
CA LEU A 85 4.43 -2.09 3.05
C LEU A 85 2.91 -1.92 3.27
N ILE A 86 2.47 -1.20 4.32
CA ILE A 86 1.06 -1.09 4.69
C ILE A 86 0.17 -0.59 3.53
N PRO A 87 0.53 0.46 2.77
CA PRO A 87 -0.28 0.93 1.64
C PRO A 87 -0.49 -0.14 0.56
N TYR A 88 0.56 -0.90 0.25
CA TYR A 88 0.50 -2.02 -0.69
C TYR A 88 -0.42 -3.13 -0.18
N LEU A 89 -0.18 -3.64 1.02
CA LEU A 89 -0.95 -4.73 1.61
C LEU A 89 -2.42 -4.37 1.77
N THR A 90 -2.72 -3.15 2.25
CA THR A 90 -4.11 -2.71 2.44
C THR A 90 -4.84 -2.43 1.14
N SER A 91 -4.13 -2.16 0.02
CA SER A 91 -4.74 -1.97 -1.29
C SER A 91 -5.39 -3.24 -1.86
N THR A 92 -5.08 -4.41 -1.30
CA THR A 92 -5.64 -5.70 -1.71
C THR A 92 -6.90 -6.10 -0.94
N LEU A 93 -7.30 -5.31 0.06
CA LEU A 93 -8.39 -5.67 0.98
C LEU A 93 -9.79 -5.32 0.47
N PHE A 94 -9.87 -4.52 -0.57
CA PHE A 94 -11.11 -4.13 -1.24
C PHE A 94 -10.83 -3.75 -2.69
N ASP A 95 -11.88 -3.68 -3.51
CA ASP A 95 -11.74 -3.31 -4.93
C ASP A 95 -11.25 -1.87 -5.09
N PRO A 96 -10.04 -1.63 -5.64
CA PRO A 96 -9.48 -0.31 -5.84
C PRO A 96 -9.89 0.32 -7.19
N SER A 97 -10.73 -0.32 -8.00
CA SER A 97 -11.02 0.11 -9.39
C SER A 97 -11.63 1.50 -9.50
N TRP A 98 -12.32 1.94 -8.43
CA TRP A 98 -12.93 3.26 -8.33
C TRP A 98 -11.94 4.39 -8.02
N ILE A 99 -10.73 4.05 -7.55
CA ILE A 99 -9.74 5.01 -7.06
C ILE A 99 -8.97 5.61 -8.23
N ASP A 100 -8.90 6.94 -8.28
CA ASP A 100 -7.98 7.69 -9.13
C ASP A 100 -6.65 7.91 -8.41
N VAL A 101 -6.67 8.59 -7.26
CA VAL A 101 -5.49 8.84 -6.44
C VAL A 101 -5.74 8.37 -5.01
N ALA A 102 -4.71 7.78 -4.40
CA ALA A 102 -4.71 7.39 -3.00
C ALA A 102 -3.50 8.01 -2.28
N LEU A 103 -3.77 8.89 -1.32
CA LEU A 103 -2.75 9.57 -0.53
C LEU A 103 -2.63 8.95 0.85
N ASN A 104 -1.40 8.70 1.30
CA ASN A 104 -1.12 8.41 2.70
C ASN A 104 -1.16 9.74 3.45
N TYR A 105 -2.24 10.00 4.18
CA TYR A 105 -2.50 11.31 4.76
C TYR A 105 -1.98 11.44 6.20
N ARG A 106 -2.25 10.41 7.03
CA ARG A 106 -1.88 10.44 8.43
C ARG A 106 -1.69 9.01 8.97
N LEU A 107 -0.75 8.86 9.88
CA LEU A 107 -0.54 7.66 10.68
C LEU A 107 -0.66 8.03 12.15
N ASP A 108 -1.51 7.31 12.88
CA ASP A 108 -1.69 7.48 14.31
C ASP A 108 -1.44 6.14 15.03
N ARG A 109 -1.06 6.22 16.30
CA ARG A 109 -0.92 5.06 17.18
C ARG A 109 -0.01 3.96 16.61
N VAL A 110 1.02 4.33 15.86
CA VAL A 110 2.00 3.40 15.32
C VAL A 110 2.76 2.75 16.48
N ARG A 111 2.78 1.42 16.51
CA ARG A 111 3.56 0.63 17.48
C ARG A 111 4.22 -0.53 16.76
N PHE A 112 5.52 -0.65 16.92
CA PHE A 112 6.30 -1.82 16.54
C PHE A 112 6.37 -2.73 17.76
N LEU A 113 5.70 -3.88 17.70
CA LEU A 113 5.49 -4.76 18.85
C LEU A 113 6.48 -5.92 18.85
N THR A 114 6.76 -6.49 17.68
CA THR A 114 7.74 -7.55 17.50
C THR A 114 8.57 -7.32 16.25
N ALA A 115 9.80 -7.83 16.26
CA ALA A 115 10.65 -7.79 15.09
C ALA A 115 10.13 -8.71 13.97
N VAL A 116 10.37 -8.32 12.73
CA VAL A 116 10.04 -9.12 11.54
C VAL A 116 11.32 -9.76 11.02
N PRO A 117 11.53 -11.07 11.14
CA PRO A 117 12.71 -11.74 10.61
C PRO A 117 12.80 -11.58 9.09
N VAL A 118 14.01 -11.35 8.58
CA VAL A 118 14.29 -11.41 7.14
C VAL A 118 14.04 -12.84 6.64
N GLY A 119 13.38 -12.99 5.50
CA GLY A 119 12.94 -14.29 4.95
C GLY A 119 11.57 -14.73 5.45
N SER A 120 10.92 -14.02 6.40
CA SER A 120 9.55 -14.32 6.82
C SER A 120 8.51 -13.73 5.86
N ARG A 121 7.25 -14.15 6.00
CA ARG A 121 6.12 -13.59 5.26
C ARG A 121 5.25 -12.75 6.19
N VAL A 122 4.75 -11.64 5.66
CA VAL A 122 3.86 -10.72 6.37
C VAL A 122 2.55 -10.51 5.63
N ARG A 123 1.49 -10.17 6.33
CA ARG A 123 0.20 -9.78 5.76
C ARG A 123 -0.49 -8.73 6.63
N ALA A 124 -1.39 -7.96 6.04
CA ALA A 124 -2.22 -6.99 6.73
C ALA A 124 -3.61 -7.57 7.04
N LEU A 125 -4.07 -7.30 8.24
CA LEU A 125 -5.48 -7.29 8.64
C LEU A 125 -5.86 -5.83 8.86
N ALA A 126 -7.05 -5.43 8.42
CA ALA A 126 -7.52 -4.07 8.66
C ALA A 126 -8.98 -4.06 9.12
N ARG A 127 -9.34 -3.02 9.87
CA ARG A 127 -10.71 -2.75 10.29
C ARG A 127 -11.05 -1.32 9.98
N VAL A 128 -12.17 -1.08 9.31
CA VAL A 128 -12.63 0.29 9.06
C VAL A 128 -13.00 0.94 10.38
N ARG A 129 -12.38 2.07 10.70
CA ARG A 129 -12.65 2.86 11.92
C ARG A 129 -13.51 4.07 11.66
N GLY A 130 -13.34 4.69 10.51
CA GLY A 130 -14.07 5.90 10.18
C GLY A 130 -14.03 6.20 8.70
N VAL A 131 -15.04 6.92 8.27
CA VAL A 131 -15.22 7.35 6.88
C VAL A 131 -15.74 8.78 6.90
N ARG A 132 -15.24 9.61 6.02
CA ARG A 132 -15.66 10.99 5.92
C ARG A 132 -15.47 11.53 4.50
N VAL A 133 -16.54 12.06 3.91
CA VAL A 133 -16.42 12.86 2.69
C VAL A 133 -15.85 14.23 3.08
N ARG A 134 -14.80 14.64 2.42
CA ARG A 134 -14.09 15.91 2.64
C ARG A 134 -14.34 16.87 1.48
N PRO A 135 -14.17 18.19 1.69
CA PRO A 135 -14.18 19.16 0.60
C PRO A 135 -13.20 18.77 -0.53
N ARG A 136 -13.45 19.28 -1.74
CA ARG A 136 -12.66 19.06 -2.95
C ARG A 136 -12.67 17.62 -3.45
N GLY A 137 -13.73 16.86 -3.17
CA GLY A 137 -13.90 15.51 -3.71
C GLY A 137 -13.00 14.43 -3.11
N TYR A 138 -12.54 14.60 -1.86
CA TYR A 138 -11.78 13.56 -1.16
C TYR A 138 -12.69 12.68 -0.28
N LEU A 139 -12.44 11.39 -0.32
CA LEU A 139 -12.94 10.43 0.66
C LEU A 139 -11.82 10.10 1.65
N GLU A 140 -12.02 10.43 2.92
CA GLU A 140 -11.15 10.00 4.02
C GLU A 140 -11.63 8.67 4.57
N VAL A 141 -10.71 7.71 4.65
CA VAL A 141 -10.96 6.41 5.28
C VAL A 141 -9.86 6.16 6.30
N VAL A 142 -10.27 5.84 7.52
CA VAL A 142 -9.37 5.43 8.62
C VAL A 142 -9.43 3.92 8.78
N LEU A 143 -8.29 3.26 8.61
CA LEU A 143 -8.12 1.83 8.81
C LEU A 143 -7.29 1.58 10.07
N ALA A 144 -7.81 0.83 11.04
CA ALA A 144 -6.97 0.21 12.05
C ALA A 144 -6.30 -1.02 11.42
N VAL A 145 -4.98 -1.02 11.36
CA VAL A 145 -4.21 -2.05 10.66
C VAL A 145 -3.34 -2.82 11.65
N SER A 146 -3.29 -4.14 11.46
CA SER A 146 -2.35 -5.04 12.12
C SER A 146 -1.51 -5.75 11.06
N LEU A 147 -0.19 -5.63 11.15
CA LEU A 147 0.75 -6.38 10.33
C LEU A 147 1.11 -7.67 11.05
N MET A 148 0.76 -8.80 10.46
CA MET A 148 1.01 -10.14 11.00
C MET A 148 2.22 -10.77 10.32
N VAL A 149 3.06 -11.44 11.11
CA VAL A 149 4.11 -12.35 10.60
C VAL A 149 3.54 -13.76 10.57
N GLU A 150 3.89 -14.54 9.56
CA GLU A 150 3.47 -15.93 9.47
C GLU A 150 3.95 -16.75 10.67
N GLY A 151 3.03 -17.49 11.27
CA GLY A 151 3.30 -18.30 12.47
C GLY A 151 3.32 -17.52 13.79
N ALA A 152 3.21 -16.18 13.78
CA ALA A 152 3.15 -15.38 15.00
C ALA A 152 1.71 -15.16 15.48
N GLU A 153 1.50 -15.21 16.79
CA GLU A 153 0.20 -14.93 17.40
C GLU A 153 -0.06 -13.44 17.57
N GLN A 154 1.02 -12.65 17.75
CA GLN A 154 0.94 -11.21 17.97
C GLN A 154 1.34 -10.44 16.70
N PRO A 155 0.71 -9.30 16.42
CA PRO A 155 1.10 -8.46 15.30
C PRO A 155 2.51 -7.88 15.49
N ALA A 156 3.26 -7.76 14.39
CA ALA A 156 4.55 -7.09 14.41
C ALA A 156 4.39 -5.57 14.49
N CYS A 157 3.36 -5.03 13.85
CA CYS A 157 3.08 -3.60 13.88
C CYS A 157 1.57 -3.37 13.93
N THR A 158 1.14 -2.35 14.67
CA THR A 158 -0.24 -1.86 14.66
C THR A 158 -0.26 -0.35 14.46
N LEU A 159 -1.28 0.16 13.76
CA LEU A 159 -1.45 1.58 13.50
C LEU A 159 -2.88 1.93 13.10
N ASP A 160 -3.20 3.20 13.15
CA ASP A 160 -4.32 3.77 12.39
C ASP A 160 -3.76 4.47 11.15
N HIS A 161 -4.16 3.99 10.00
CA HIS A 161 -3.78 4.54 8.70
C HIS A 161 -4.94 5.32 8.11
N THR A 162 -4.82 6.64 8.04
CA THR A 162 -5.76 7.52 7.37
C THR A 162 -5.33 7.74 5.94
N ARG A 163 -6.18 7.39 5.00
CA ARG A 163 -5.98 7.64 3.57
C ARG A 163 -7.00 8.61 3.03
N LEU A 164 -6.56 9.41 2.06
CA LEU A 164 -7.47 10.22 1.24
C LEU A 164 -7.50 9.63 -0.16
N TYR A 165 -8.71 9.46 -0.68
CA TYR A 165 -8.94 8.94 -2.03
C TYR A 165 -9.67 9.97 -2.87
N THR A 166 -9.31 10.08 -4.15
CA THR A 166 -10.16 10.67 -5.19
C THR A 166 -10.78 9.56 -6.04
N MET A 167 -11.95 9.83 -6.58
CA MET A 167 -12.69 8.87 -7.38
C MET A 167 -12.48 9.12 -8.87
N ARG A 168 -12.34 8.06 -9.63
CA ARG A 168 -12.27 8.11 -11.10
C ARG A 168 -13.61 8.54 -11.68
N PRO A 169 -13.63 9.25 -12.83
CA PRO A 169 -14.87 9.64 -13.49
C PRO A 169 -15.72 8.44 -13.97
N ASP A 170 -15.07 7.32 -14.29
CA ASP A 170 -15.68 6.08 -14.78
C ASP A 170 -15.82 5.01 -13.68
N ALA A 171 -15.82 5.42 -12.42
CA ALA A 171 -15.87 4.52 -11.27
C ALA A 171 -17.12 3.66 -11.26
N SER A 172 -16.96 2.41 -10.81
CA SER A 172 -18.03 1.50 -10.43
C SER A 172 -18.08 1.33 -8.91
N ARG A 173 -19.21 0.84 -8.38
CA ARG A 173 -19.31 0.54 -6.94
C ARG A 173 -18.32 -0.57 -6.57
N PRO A 174 -17.59 -0.42 -5.46
CA PRO A 174 -16.70 -1.48 -4.98
C PRO A 174 -17.47 -2.78 -4.75
N VAL A 175 -16.90 -3.89 -5.17
CA VAL A 175 -17.43 -5.22 -4.89
C VAL A 175 -16.86 -5.77 -3.59
N ASP A 176 -17.56 -6.72 -2.98
CA ASP A 176 -17.08 -7.41 -1.79
C ASP A 176 -16.09 -8.52 -2.15
N GLY A 177 -15.08 -8.66 -1.33
CA GLY A 177 -14.12 -9.76 -1.42
C GLY A 177 -12.74 -9.34 -1.93
N PRO A 178 -11.78 -10.25 -1.85
CA PRO A 178 -10.45 -10.03 -2.39
C PRO A 178 -10.54 -9.93 -3.91
N VAL A 179 -10.04 -8.82 -4.45
CA VAL A 179 -9.97 -8.61 -5.89
C VAL A 179 -8.58 -8.95 -6.41
N PRO A 180 -8.50 -9.57 -7.60
CA PRO A 180 -7.20 -9.89 -8.20
C PRO A 180 -6.42 -8.67 -8.68
N ARG A 181 -7.01 -7.47 -8.63
CA ARG A 181 -6.33 -6.23 -9.02
C ARG A 181 -5.73 -5.53 -7.81
N VAL A 182 -4.42 -5.43 -7.80
CA VAL A 182 -3.68 -4.53 -6.91
C VAL A 182 -3.66 -3.14 -7.53
N MET A 183 -3.85 -2.11 -6.70
CA MET A 183 -3.70 -0.71 -7.10
C MET A 183 -2.29 -0.43 -7.66
N TYR A 184 -1.31 -1.20 -7.22
CA TYR A 184 0.07 -1.12 -7.64
C TYR A 184 0.42 -2.40 -8.40
N PRO A 185 0.62 -2.37 -9.74
CA PRO A 185 1.05 -3.54 -10.48
C PRO A 185 2.41 -4.04 -9.96
N PRO A 186 2.64 -5.36 -9.93
CA PRO A 186 3.91 -5.92 -9.47
C PRO A 186 5.09 -5.59 -10.38
N GLU A 187 4.81 -5.16 -11.61
CA GLU A 187 5.84 -4.76 -12.54
C GLU A 187 6.41 -3.38 -12.15
N ARG A 188 7.65 -3.40 -11.74
CA ARG A 188 8.40 -2.15 -11.55
C ARG A 188 8.51 -1.47 -12.92
N PRO A 189 8.04 -0.21 -13.07
CA PRO A 189 8.33 0.54 -14.29
C PRO A 189 9.87 0.56 -14.47
N ALA A 190 10.31 0.40 -15.72
CA ALA A 190 11.73 0.50 -16.03
C ALA A 190 12.31 1.78 -15.39
N PRO A 191 13.48 1.73 -14.76
CA PRO A 191 14.09 2.91 -14.18
C PRO A 191 14.18 3.99 -15.26
N ALA A 192 13.79 5.21 -14.93
CA ALA A 192 13.98 6.34 -15.85
C ALA A 192 15.46 6.39 -16.27
N PRO A 193 15.76 6.67 -17.54
CA PRO A 193 17.14 6.81 -17.97
C PRO A 193 17.83 7.85 -17.09
N ALA A 194 19.04 7.51 -16.65
CA ALA A 194 19.84 8.44 -15.84
C ALA A 194 19.92 9.80 -16.57
N PRO A 195 19.77 10.94 -15.86
CA PRO A 195 19.95 12.23 -16.49
C PRO A 195 21.32 12.26 -17.16
N ALA A 196 21.38 12.79 -18.39
CA ALA A 196 22.63 12.96 -19.09
C ALA A 196 23.60 13.75 -18.20
N PRO A 197 24.90 13.37 -18.16
CA PRO A 197 25.88 14.13 -17.38
C PRO A 197 25.84 15.59 -17.82
N ALA A 198 25.80 16.49 -16.86
CA ALA A 198 25.89 17.90 -17.14
C ALA A 198 27.14 18.17 -17.99
N PRO A 199 27.06 19.06 -19.02
CA PRO A 199 28.23 19.41 -19.80
C PRO A 199 29.31 19.88 -18.83
N ALA A 200 30.52 19.34 -18.98
CA ALA A 200 31.66 19.78 -18.20
C ALA A 200 31.87 21.27 -18.48
N ASP A 201 31.59 22.11 -17.49
CA ASP A 201 31.97 23.51 -17.53
C ASP A 201 33.50 23.55 -17.71
N SER A 202 33.92 24.00 -18.87
CA SER A 202 35.30 24.31 -19.15
C SER A 202 35.73 25.47 -18.29
N LEU A 203 36.20 25.17 -17.08
CA LEU A 203 37.01 26.12 -16.33
C LEU A 203 38.34 26.23 -17.07
N THR A 204 38.42 27.17 -18.00
CA THR A 204 39.70 27.64 -18.53
C THR A 204 40.13 28.80 -17.65
N PRO A 205 41.41 28.87 -17.23
CA PRO A 205 41.95 29.87 -16.29
C PRO A 205 41.97 31.30 -16.83
#